data_d1d9275131160a502392d2161218f293
#
_entry.id   d1d9275131160a502392d2161218f293
#
_cell.length_a   1.000
_cell.length_b   1.000
_cell.length_c   1.000
_cell.angle_alpha   90.00
_cell.angle_beta   90.00
_cell.angle_gamma   90.00
#
_symmetry.space_group_name_H-M   'P 1'
#
loop_
_entity.id
_entity.type
_entity.pdbx_description
1 polymer ?
#
loop_
_entity_poly.entity_id
_entity_poly.type
_entity_poly.pdbx_seq_one_letter_code
_entity_poly.pdbx_strand_id
1 'polypeptide(L)'
;MSIVSTKDIAYSNKRAVIQALCEKNALSRVELARELSLSPSTVTTIVQDLLQSKMVEESPERVVTAGRSKTLLQLAPEFGLLGLVRVSRQSQELILVDMTLNEYARVTLSEEAPSGETLLEEIEAALTELIVDGAILKGIGVLLEGDVLESELSVMYSTGHDSATISLVQALKSTFRVVVKQFEQSDFALSHVESTDSIEDVSSYLHLSFGPRVVAQVVCDNTPLPMKEGLNADITQQLVTSDGLQLDALMNLISAVQSLFSVDAVVVSVPEEDVSTSLLKTDALNKALSTPALLVQKFAQFDEFPKLIVTRMTSRNLLRDAVSALRFACLCPETVQLWKQVLVSGWHPVSSA
;
A
#
# COMPACT_ATOMS: atom_id res chain seq x y z
N MET A 1 5.27 2.71 32.56
CA MET A 1 5.29 1.34 32.00
C MET A 1 3.87 0.82 32.06
N SER A 2 3.15 0.73 30.95
CA SER A 2 1.83 0.09 30.90
C SER A 2 2.03 -1.42 30.99
N ILE A 3 1.34 -2.05 31.92
CA ILE A 3 1.37 -3.51 32.11
C ILE A 3 0.68 -4.11 30.86
N VAL A 4 1.46 -4.76 30.01
CA VAL A 4 0.92 -5.50 28.84
C VAL A 4 0.05 -6.64 29.36
N SER A 5 -1.23 -6.63 29.03
CA SER A 5 -2.14 -7.67 29.51
C SER A 5 -1.97 -8.98 28.72
N THR A 6 -2.35 -10.11 29.30
CA THR A 6 -2.35 -11.40 28.60
C THR A 6 -3.21 -11.36 27.31
N LYS A 7 -4.25 -10.53 27.30
CA LYS A 7 -5.10 -10.30 26.11
C LYS A 7 -4.37 -9.57 25.00
N ASP A 8 -3.52 -8.59 25.35
CA ASP A 8 -2.73 -7.84 24.37
C ASP A 8 -1.67 -8.72 23.71
N ILE A 9 -1.04 -9.62 24.51
CA ILE A 9 -0.09 -10.61 23.98
C ILE A 9 -0.79 -11.59 23.03
N ALA A 10 -1.95 -12.11 23.42
CA ALA A 10 -2.72 -13.04 22.59
C ALA A 10 -3.14 -12.36 21.26
N TYR A 11 -3.55 -11.09 21.33
CA TYR A 11 -3.90 -10.30 20.15
C TYR A 11 -2.68 -10.05 19.26
N SER A 12 -1.55 -9.65 19.81
CA SER A 12 -0.31 -9.44 19.10
C SER A 12 0.14 -10.71 18.36
N ASN A 13 0.08 -11.86 19.03
CA ASN A 13 0.43 -13.15 18.41
C ASN A 13 -0.53 -13.51 17.26
N LYS A 14 -1.82 -13.27 17.43
CA LYS A 14 -2.82 -13.49 16.38
C LYS A 14 -2.57 -12.61 15.17
N ARG A 15 -2.28 -11.33 15.40
CA ARG A 15 -1.92 -10.37 14.37
C ARG A 15 -0.67 -10.82 13.60
N ALA A 16 0.36 -11.29 14.32
CA ALA A 16 1.58 -11.78 13.69
C ALA A 16 1.33 -13.02 12.80
N VAL A 17 0.46 -13.95 13.22
CA VAL A 17 0.07 -15.10 12.38
C VAL A 17 -0.62 -14.66 11.11
N ILE A 18 -1.56 -13.72 11.18
CA ILE A 18 -2.27 -13.20 10.00
C ILE A 18 -1.31 -12.46 9.08
N GLN A 19 -0.41 -11.64 9.64
CA GLN A 19 0.61 -10.94 8.88
C GLN A 19 1.48 -11.92 8.09
N ALA A 20 1.98 -12.96 8.73
CA ALA A 20 2.79 -14.00 8.07
C ALA A 20 2.02 -14.68 6.92
N LEU A 21 0.72 -14.95 7.09
CA LEU A 21 -0.12 -15.51 6.03
C LEU A 21 -0.38 -14.50 4.89
N CYS A 22 -0.49 -13.20 5.21
CA CYS A 22 -0.59 -12.16 4.19
C CYS A 22 0.69 -12.05 3.33
N GLU A 23 1.86 -12.16 3.96
CA GLU A 23 3.16 -11.99 3.31
C GLU A 23 3.55 -13.21 2.46
N LYS A 24 3.30 -14.41 2.98
CA LYS A 24 3.79 -15.67 2.36
C LYS A 24 2.71 -16.52 1.69
N ASN A 25 1.47 -16.03 1.68
CA ASN A 25 0.29 -16.65 1.10
C ASN A 25 -0.10 -18.01 1.72
N ALA A 26 0.84 -18.94 1.95
CA ALA A 26 0.52 -20.23 2.57
C ALA A 26 1.66 -20.72 3.46
N LEU A 27 1.33 -21.10 4.70
CA LEU A 27 2.28 -21.59 5.70
C LEU A 27 1.66 -22.76 6.51
N SER A 28 2.50 -23.73 6.88
CA SER A 28 2.09 -24.76 7.83
C SER A 28 2.19 -24.26 9.27
N ARG A 29 1.48 -24.93 10.20
CA ARG A 29 1.56 -24.62 11.65
C ARG A 29 2.99 -24.67 12.20
N VAL A 30 3.82 -25.57 11.67
CA VAL A 30 5.24 -25.70 12.07
C VAL A 30 6.06 -24.51 11.59
N GLU A 31 5.84 -24.06 10.34
CA GLU A 31 6.52 -22.88 9.80
C GLU A 31 6.11 -21.61 10.55
N LEU A 32 4.82 -21.41 10.82
CA LEU A 32 4.34 -20.31 11.65
C LEU A 32 4.97 -20.29 13.04
N ALA A 33 5.07 -21.46 13.71
CA ALA A 33 5.69 -21.55 15.03
C ALA A 33 7.16 -21.16 15.00
N ARG A 34 7.90 -21.64 13.99
CA ARG A 34 9.32 -21.34 13.80
C ARG A 34 9.58 -19.87 13.48
N GLU A 35 8.85 -19.31 12.51
CA GLU A 35 9.07 -17.94 12.03
C GLU A 35 8.71 -16.90 13.08
N LEU A 36 7.61 -17.13 13.78
CA LEU A 36 7.12 -16.19 14.79
C LEU A 36 7.69 -16.46 16.20
N SER A 37 8.56 -17.47 16.34
CA SER A 37 9.10 -17.89 17.64
C SER A 37 7.99 -18.17 18.68
N LEU A 38 6.85 -18.73 18.23
CA LEU A 38 5.73 -19.07 19.06
C LEU A 38 5.71 -20.56 19.41
N SER A 39 5.13 -20.90 20.58
CA SER A 39 4.96 -22.31 20.92
C SER A 39 3.97 -23.00 19.95
N PRO A 40 4.17 -24.28 19.61
CA PRO A 40 3.23 -25.02 18.77
C PRO A 40 1.79 -25.04 19.30
N SER A 41 1.61 -25.02 20.63
CA SER A 41 0.29 -24.94 21.27
C SER A 41 -0.37 -23.58 21.03
N THR A 42 0.38 -22.48 21.15
CA THR A 42 -0.10 -21.12 20.86
C THR A 42 -0.56 -21.01 19.42
N VAL A 43 0.26 -21.46 18.45
CA VAL A 43 -0.10 -21.43 17.03
C VAL A 43 -1.35 -22.28 16.77
N THR A 44 -1.43 -23.48 17.38
CA THR A 44 -2.60 -24.35 17.20
C THR A 44 -3.89 -23.67 17.67
N THR A 45 -3.86 -23.01 18.83
CA THR A 45 -5.03 -22.29 19.38
C THR A 45 -5.44 -21.13 18.45
N ILE A 46 -4.46 -20.32 17.99
CA ILE A 46 -4.73 -19.20 17.09
C ILE A 46 -5.32 -19.70 15.76
N VAL A 47 -4.71 -20.71 15.17
CA VAL A 47 -5.17 -21.28 13.89
C VAL A 47 -6.57 -21.87 14.00
N GLN A 48 -6.89 -22.55 15.11
CA GLN A 48 -8.26 -23.05 15.33
C GLN A 48 -9.29 -21.92 15.38
N ASP A 49 -8.98 -20.83 16.04
CA ASP A 49 -9.85 -19.64 16.10
C ASP A 49 -10.02 -18.99 14.70
N LEU A 50 -8.94 -18.91 13.91
CA LEU A 50 -8.99 -18.39 12.55
C LEU A 50 -9.77 -19.29 11.58
N LEU A 51 -9.64 -20.61 11.70
CA LEU A 51 -10.43 -21.58 10.93
C LEU A 51 -11.92 -21.52 11.32
N GLN A 52 -12.22 -21.42 12.62
CA GLN A 52 -13.60 -21.32 13.10
C GLN A 52 -14.28 -20.03 12.63
N SER A 53 -13.52 -18.92 12.52
CA SER A 53 -14.03 -17.65 11.98
C SER A 53 -14.07 -17.62 10.45
N LYS A 54 -13.66 -18.70 9.77
CA LYS A 54 -13.54 -18.79 8.31
C LYS A 54 -12.64 -17.74 7.67
N MET A 55 -11.77 -17.13 8.44
CA MET A 55 -10.77 -16.18 7.92
C MET A 55 -9.60 -16.91 7.25
N VAL A 56 -9.28 -18.09 7.73
CA VAL A 56 -8.23 -18.98 7.23
C VAL A 56 -8.85 -20.31 6.85
N GLU A 57 -8.30 -20.97 5.86
CA GLU A 57 -8.65 -22.32 5.44
C GLU A 57 -7.40 -23.18 5.27
N GLU A 58 -7.60 -24.49 5.19
CA GLU A 58 -6.55 -25.42 4.80
C GLU A 58 -6.42 -25.40 3.27
N SER A 59 -5.24 -25.03 2.76
CA SER A 59 -4.99 -25.01 1.32
C SER A 59 -5.23 -26.39 0.70
N PRO A 60 -5.83 -26.44 -0.49
CA PRO A 60 -5.99 -27.68 -1.25
C PRO A 60 -4.64 -28.26 -1.68
N GLU A 61 -3.59 -27.42 -1.74
CA GLU A 61 -2.24 -27.86 -2.09
C GLU A 61 -1.60 -28.57 -0.91
N ARG A 62 -1.20 -29.83 -1.13
CA ARG A 62 -0.43 -30.61 -0.14
C ARG A 62 1.02 -30.69 -0.57
N VAL A 63 1.89 -30.13 0.22
CA VAL A 63 3.34 -30.30 0.02
C VAL A 63 3.81 -31.60 0.66
N VAL A 64 4.22 -32.54 -0.17
CA VAL A 64 4.81 -33.79 0.28
C VAL A 64 6.33 -33.59 0.44
N THR A 65 6.80 -33.53 1.68
CA THR A 65 8.23 -33.44 1.98
C THR A 65 8.66 -34.67 2.78
N ALA A 66 9.59 -35.47 2.27
CA ALA A 66 10.22 -36.61 2.94
C ALA A 66 9.27 -37.50 3.74
N GLY A 67 8.12 -37.91 3.16
CA GLY A 67 7.22 -38.92 3.73
C GLY A 67 6.16 -38.40 4.69
N ARG A 68 6.07 -37.09 4.97
CA ARG A 68 4.94 -36.47 5.71
C ARG A 68 4.26 -35.39 4.86
N SER A 69 2.96 -35.54 4.64
CA SER A 69 2.12 -34.49 4.04
C SER A 69 1.98 -33.33 5.04
N LYS A 70 2.35 -32.11 4.63
CA LYS A 70 2.11 -30.88 5.40
C LYS A 70 0.81 -30.26 4.92
N THR A 71 -0.07 -29.93 5.86
CA THR A 71 -1.24 -29.10 5.59
C THR A 71 -0.81 -27.63 5.64
N LEU A 72 -0.98 -26.93 4.56
CA LEU A 72 -0.75 -25.49 4.48
C LEU A 72 -2.03 -24.75 4.86
N LEU A 73 -1.87 -23.58 5.44
CA LEU A 73 -2.93 -22.67 5.84
C LEU A 73 -2.80 -21.42 4.98
N GLN A 74 -3.91 -20.94 4.46
CA GLN A 74 -4.00 -19.70 3.68
C GLN A 74 -5.19 -18.87 4.14
N LEU A 75 -5.22 -17.58 3.76
CA LEU A 75 -6.43 -16.79 3.92
C LEU A 75 -7.55 -17.39 3.06
N ALA A 76 -8.76 -17.45 3.58
CA ALA A 76 -9.89 -17.99 2.86
C ALA A 76 -10.37 -16.97 1.78
N PRO A 77 -10.38 -17.32 0.49
CA PRO A 77 -10.84 -16.40 -0.56
C PRO A 77 -12.25 -15.87 -0.30
N GLU A 78 -13.13 -16.75 0.18
CA GLU A 78 -14.54 -16.45 0.45
C GLU A 78 -14.78 -15.63 1.72
N PHE A 79 -13.75 -15.30 2.50
CA PHE A 79 -13.91 -14.45 3.70
C PHE A 79 -14.42 -13.05 3.34
N GLY A 80 -14.17 -12.58 2.14
CA GLY A 80 -14.72 -11.37 1.56
C GLY A 80 -13.88 -10.81 0.42
N LEU A 81 -14.36 -9.70 -0.13
CA LEU A 81 -13.72 -8.97 -1.22
C LEU A 81 -13.09 -7.67 -0.73
N LEU A 82 -12.07 -7.24 -1.42
CA LEU A 82 -11.45 -5.93 -1.28
C LEU A 82 -11.65 -5.18 -2.59
N GLY A 83 -12.10 -3.93 -2.52
CA GLY A 83 -12.22 -3.04 -3.67
C GLY A 83 -11.05 -2.06 -3.70
N LEU A 84 -10.34 -1.94 -4.80
CA LEU A 84 -9.36 -0.90 -5.04
C LEU A 84 -9.85 0.03 -6.13
N VAL A 85 -10.09 1.28 -5.78
CA VAL A 85 -10.43 2.35 -6.72
C VAL A 85 -9.12 3.02 -7.12
N ARG A 86 -8.69 2.82 -8.33
CA ARG A 86 -7.55 3.50 -8.93
C ARG A 86 -8.04 4.80 -9.57
N VAL A 87 -7.45 5.91 -9.20
CA VAL A 87 -7.84 7.24 -9.68
C VAL A 87 -6.63 7.91 -10.35
N SER A 88 -6.70 8.10 -11.66
CA SER A 88 -5.73 8.85 -12.44
C SER A 88 -6.44 9.96 -13.24
N ARG A 89 -5.68 10.83 -13.90
CA ARG A 89 -6.25 11.87 -14.78
C ARG A 89 -6.94 11.32 -16.03
N GLN A 90 -6.52 10.12 -16.45
CA GLN A 90 -6.97 9.55 -17.73
C GLN A 90 -8.05 8.48 -17.56
N SER A 91 -8.06 7.81 -16.42
CA SER A 91 -9.02 6.74 -16.17
C SER A 91 -9.22 6.49 -14.69
N GLN A 92 -10.42 6.06 -14.34
CA GLN A 92 -10.76 5.56 -13.03
C GLN A 92 -11.23 4.11 -13.17
N GLU A 93 -10.71 3.25 -12.33
CA GLU A 93 -11.00 1.83 -12.35
C GLU A 93 -11.36 1.33 -10.97
N LEU A 94 -12.33 0.42 -10.89
CA LEU A 94 -12.58 -0.38 -9.70
C LEU A 94 -12.09 -1.81 -9.95
N ILE A 95 -11.24 -2.30 -9.07
CA ILE A 95 -10.68 -3.64 -9.10
C ILE A 95 -11.14 -4.35 -7.83
N LEU A 96 -11.85 -5.45 -7.98
CA LEU A 96 -12.23 -6.32 -6.87
C LEU A 96 -11.29 -7.52 -6.82
N VAL A 97 -10.80 -7.82 -5.63
CA VAL A 97 -9.97 -9.00 -5.38
C VAL A 97 -10.48 -9.78 -4.17
N ASP A 98 -10.21 -11.07 -4.14
CA ASP A 98 -10.44 -11.91 -2.97
C ASP A 98 -9.32 -11.75 -1.90
N MET A 99 -9.41 -12.47 -0.79
CA MET A 99 -8.40 -12.40 0.29
C MET A 99 -7.05 -13.02 -0.08
N THR A 100 -6.98 -13.76 -1.18
CA THR A 100 -5.73 -14.30 -1.72
C THR A 100 -5.13 -13.42 -2.82
N LEU A 101 -5.76 -12.26 -3.08
CA LEU A 101 -5.40 -11.26 -4.09
C LEU A 101 -5.62 -11.73 -5.53
N ASN A 102 -6.45 -12.72 -5.76
CA ASN A 102 -6.91 -13.03 -7.10
C ASN A 102 -7.96 -12.01 -7.54
N GLU A 103 -7.85 -11.54 -8.76
CA GLU A 103 -8.81 -10.61 -9.33
C GLU A 103 -10.18 -11.31 -9.47
N TYR A 104 -11.20 -10.73 -8.84
CA TYR A 104 -12.58 -11.16 -8.90
C TYR A 104 -13.32 -10.48 -10.05
N ALA A 105 -13.13 -9.16 -10.16
CA ALA A 105 -13.71 -8.34 -11.22
C ALA A 105 -12.92 -7.06 -11.42
N ARG A 106 -13.02 -6.47 -12.60
CA ARG A 106 -12.45 -5.16 -12.94
C ARG A 106 -13.42 -4.40 -13.83
N VAL A 107 -13.62 -3.12 -13.55
CA VAL A 107 -14.47 -2.25 -14.36
C VAL A 107 -13.84 -0.85 -14.46
N THR A 108 -13.89 -0.26 -15.64
CA THR A 108 -13.59 1.16 -15.82
C THR A 108 -14.82 1.96 -15.37
N LEU A 109 -14.62 2.88 -14.45
CA LEU A 109 -15.67 3.74 -13.93
C LEU A 109 -15.86 4.93 -14.87
N SER A 110 -14.81 5.73 -15.10
CA SER A 110 -14.84 6.89 -15.97
C SER A 110 -13.52 7.09 -16.69
N GLU A 111 -13.56 7.73 -17.85
CA GLU A 111 -12.41 8.22 -18.61
C GLU A 111 -12.31 9.75 -18.58
N GLU A 112 -13.18 10.42 -17.79
CA GLU A 112 -13.16 11.86 -17.60
C GLU A 112 -12.26 12.27 -16.44
N ALA A 113 -12.07 13.56 -16.25
CA ALA A 113 -11.34 14.10 -15.10
C ALA A 113 -12.03 13.68 -13.80
N PRO A 114 -11.29 13.23 -12.77
CA PRO A 114 -11.88 12.68 -11.57
C PRO A 114 -12.69 13.73 -10.79
N SER A 115 -13.91 13.35 -10.39
CA SER A 115 -14.78 14.11 -9.49
C SER A 115 -15.21 13.19 -8.34
N GLY A 116 -15.19 13.71 -7.12
CA GLY A 116 -15.56 12.91 -5.94
C GLY A 116 -17.00 12.44 -5.99
N GLU A 117 -17.93 13.27 -6.44
CA GLU A 117 -19.37 12.96 -6.55
C GLU A 117 -19.63 11.88 -7.59
N THR A 118 -19.11 12.07 -8.80
CA THR A 118 -19.26 11.08 -9.88
C THR A 118 -18.65 9.74 -9.49
N LEU A 119 -17.43 9.75 -8.91
CA LEU A 119 -16.78 8.53 -8.47
C LEU A 119 -17.57 7.79 -7.38
N LEU A 120 -18.17 8.51 -6.43
CA LEU A 120 -18.98 7.86 -5.40
C LEU A 120 -20.16 7.12 -5.99
N GLU A 121 -20.91 7.75 -6.91
CA GLU A 121 -22.06 7.17 -7.59
C GLU A 121 -21.66 5.96 -8.46
N GLU A 122 -20.59 6.08 -9.23
CA GLU A 122 -20.08 5.01 -10.08
C GLU A 122 -19.54 3.82 -9.28
N ILE A 123 -18.84 4.05 -8.18
CA ILE A 123 -18.37 3.00 -7.28
C ILE A 123 -19.56 2.25 -6.67
N GLU A 124 -20.58 2.98 -6.20
CA GLU A 124 -21.78 2.37 -5.62
C GLU A 124 -22.55 1.52 -6.64
N ALA A 125 -22.73 2.03 -7.85
CA ALA A 125 -23.37 1.29 -8.94
C ALA A 125 -22.58 0.04 -9.31
N ALA A 126 -21.27 0.16 -9.52
CA ALA A 126 -20.40 -0.95 -9.88
C ALA A 126 -20.33 -2.03 -8.78
N LEU A 127 -20.19 -1.64 -7.51
CA LEU A 127 -20.19 -2.60 -6.41
C LEU A 127 -21.53 -3.32 -6.26
N THR A 128 -22.65 -2.62 -6.50
CA THR A 128 -23.99 -3.22 -6.47
C THR A 128 -24.17 -4.25 -7.58
N GLU A 129 -23.62 -4.02 -8.75
CA GLU A 129 -23.68 -4.94 -9.88
C GLU A 129 -22.74 -6.14 -9.74
N LEU A 130 -21.50 -5.88 -9.30
CA LEU A 130 -20.43 -6.89 -9.30
C LEU A 130 -20.45 -7.81 -8.08
N ILE A 131 -20.93 -7.33 -6.93
CA ILE A 131 -21.00 -8.15 -5.73
C ILE A 131 -22.33 -8.88 -5.68
N VAL A 132 -22.30 -10.14 -6.08
CA VAL A 132 -23.47 -11.03 -6.14
C VAL A 132 -23.29 -12.23 -5.20
N ASP A 133 -24.33 -13.04 -5.04
CA ASP A 133 -24.31 -14.36 -4.39
C ASP A 133 -23.79 -14.37 -2.91
N GLY A 134 -24.07 -13.29 -2.18
CA GLY A 134 -23.72 -13.22 -0.77
C GLY A 134 -22.24 -12.93 -0.48
N ALA A 135 -21.45 -12.56 -1.49
CA ALA A 135 -20.11 -12.04 -1.29
C ALA A 135 -20.15 -10.75 -0.46
N ILE A 136 -19.13 -10.54 0.36
CA ILE A 136 -19.07 -9.45 1.33
C ILE A 136 -17.87 -8.57 1.04
N LEU A 137 -18.09 -7.29 0.81
CA LEU A 137 -17.01 -6.29 0.72
C LEU A 137 -16.47 -6.01 2.13
N LYS A 138 -15.17 -6.16 2.33
CA LYS A 138 -14.50 -5.94 3.62
C LYS A 138 -13.78 -4.60 3.71
N GLY A 139 -13.37 -4.05 2.58
CA GLY A 139 -12.70 -2.77 2.55
C GLY A 139 -12.59 -2.17 1.16
N ILE A 140 -12.36 -0.85 1.13
CA ILE A 140 -12.12 -0.08 -0.09
C ILE A 140 -10.79 0.67 0.06
N GLY A 141 -9.90 0.52 -0.92
CA GLY A 141 -8.73 1.34 -1.11
C GLY A 141 -9.00 2.40 -2.19
N VAL A 142 -8.54 3.61 -1.97
CA VAL A 142 -8.49 4.66 -3.01
C VAL A 142 -7.03 4.94 -3.30
N LEU A 143 -6.56 4.55 -4.47
CA LEU A 143 -5.18 4.77 -4.91
C LEU A 143 -5.14 5.98 -5.83
N LEU A 144 -4.47 7.03 -5.39
CA LEU A 144 -4.26 8.23 -6.18
C LEU A 144 -2.97 8.09 -6.99
N GLU A 145 -3.09 8.18 -8.30
CA GLU A 145 -1.96 8.13 -9.23
C GLU A 145 -1.75 9.47 -9.93
N GLY A 146 -0.51 9.72 -10.30
CA GLY A 146 -0.16 10.93 -11.00
C GLY A 146 -0.35 12.18 -10.12
N ASP A 147 -0.87 13.25 -10.68
CA ASP A 147 -1.07 14.55 -10.04
C ASP A 147 -2.49 14.78 -9.49
N VAL A 148 -3.23 13.69 -9.26
CA VAL A 148 -4.54 13.77 -8.63
C VAL A 148 -4.39 14.12 -7.16
N LEU A 149 -5.07 15.20 -6.75
CA LEU A 149 -5.07 15.66 -5.36
C LEU A 149 -6.34 15.18 -4.63
N GLU A 150 -6.19 14.81 -3.36
CA GLU A 150 -7.34 14.45 -2.51
C GLU A 150 -8.42 15.53 -2.48
N SER A 151 -8.01 16.81 -2.49
CA SER A 151 -8.92 17.95 -2.48
C SER A 151 -9.85 18.04 -3.70
N GLU A 152 -9.48 17.43 -4.82
CA GLU A 152 -10.28 17.37 -6.03
C GLU A 152 -11.37 16.30 -5.95
N LEU A 153 -11.20 15.33 -5.05
CA LEU A 153 -12.14 14.24 -4.80
C LEU A 153 -13.09 14.56 -3.63
N SER A 154 -13.59 15.78 -3.59
CA SER A 154 -14.54 16.21 -2.59
C SER A 154 -15.96 15.83 -3.00
N VAL A 155 -16.79 15.52 -2.00
CA VAL A 155 -18.21 15.17 -2.15
C VAL A 155 -19.06 16.13 -1.32
N MET A 156 -20.12 16.68 -1.89
CA MET A 156 -21.06 17.52 -1.15
C MET A 156 -22.01 16.62 -0.36
N TYR A 157 -21.92 16.69 0.94
CA TYR A 157 -22.75 15.93 1.86
C TYR A 157 -23.80 16.84 2.50
N SER A 158 -25.09 16.54 2.30
CA SER A 158 -26.20 17.31 2.86
C SER A 158 -26.94 16.52 3.91
N THR A 159 -27.06 17.08 5.11
CA THR A 159 -27.89 16.54 6.20
C THR A 159 -28.96 17.57 6.54
N GLY A 160 -30.10 17.44 5.89
CA GLY A 160 -31.25 18.33 6.15
C GLY A 160 -30.97 19.79 5.81
N HIS A 161 -30.62 20.63 6.78
CA HIS A 161 -30.39 22.07 6.58
C HIS A 161 -28.94 22.47 6.44
N ASP A 162 -28.00 21.55 6.73
CA ASP A 162 -26.57 21.80 6.63
C ASP A 162 -25.97 21.03 5.46
N SER A 163 -25.17 21.70 4.64
CA SER A 163 -24.33 21.08 3.62
C SER A 163 -22.88 21.27 3.99
N ALA A 164 -22.11 20.18 3.92
CA ALA A 164 -20.67 20.19 4.16
C ALA A 164 -19.96 19.44 3.03
N THR A 165 -18.78 19.91 2.69
CA THR A 165 -17.90 19.19 1.77
C THR A 165 -17.06 18.21 2.57
N ILE A 166 -17.08 16.94 2.19
CA ILE A 166 -16.28 15.87 2.80
C ILE A 166 -15.40 15.23 1.75
N SER A 167 -14.33 14.55 2.15
CA SER A 167 -13.49 13.80 1.21
C SER A 167 -14.22 12.55 0.70
N LEU A 168 -13.84 12.07 -0.50
CA LEU A 168 -14.36 10.82 -1.05
C LEU A 168 -14.18 9.65 -0.06
N VAL A 169 -13.04 9.60 0.64
CA VAL A 169 -12.78 8.58 1.67
C VAL A 169 -13.82 8.62 2.79
N GLN A 170 -14.21 9.82 3.25
CA GLN A 170 -15.24 9.96 4.27
C GLN A 170 -16.63 9.57 3.76
N ALA A 171 -16.94 9.94 2.51
CA ALA A 171 -18.19 9.56 1.85
C ALA A 171 -18.28 8.02 1.71
N LEU A 172 -17.24 7.36 1.20
CA LEU A 172 -17.16 5.90 1.08
C LEU A 172 -17.30 5.19 2.45
N LYS A 173 -16.65 5.70 3.50
CA LYS A 173 -16.82 5.17 4.86
C LYS A 173 -18.26 5.24 5.34
N SER A 174 -18.96 6.34 5.07
CA SER A 174 -20.33 6.56 5.49
C SER A 174 -21.31 5.68 4.72
N THR A 175 -21.09 5.51 3.41
CA THR A 175 -21.95 4.72 2.52
C THR A 175 -21.79 3.23 2.78
N PHE A 176 -20.55 2.72 2.74
CA PHE A 176 -20.31 1.28 2.79
C PHE A 176 -20.04 0.73 4.18
N ARG A 177 -19.69 1.57 5.15
CA ARG A 177 -19.39 1.18 6.54
C ARG A 177 -18.33 0.10 6.68
N VAL A 178 -17.36 0.12 5.77
CA VAL A 178 -16.19 -0.77 5.75
C VAL A 178 -14.92 0.02 6.05
N VAL A 179 -13.81 -0.68 6.16
CA VAL A 179 -12.48 -0.03 6.22
C VAL A 179 -12.22 0.68 4.89
N VAL A 180 -11.96 1.98 4.93
CA VAL A 180 -11.56 2.74 3.74
C VAL A 180 -10.19 3.34 4.00
N LYS A 181 -9.25 3.12 3.07
CA LYS A 181 -7.90 3.67 3.11
C LYS A 181 -7.62 4.41 1.81
N GLN A 182 -6.93 5.54 1.92
CA GLN A 182 -6.33 6.22 0.80
C GLN A 182 -4.86 5.88 0.73
N PHE A 183 -4.38 5.76 -0.47
CA PHE A 183 -2.99 5.48 -0.79
C PHE A 183 -2.51 6.43 -1.89
N GLU A 184 -1.26 6.78 -1.82
CA GLU A 184 -0.53 7.47 -2.88
C GLU A 184 0.60 6.57 -3.40
N GLN A 185 1.04 6.82 -4.60
CA GLN A 185 2.15 6.07 -5.19
C GLN A 185 3.41 6.08 -4.32
N SER A 186 3.69 7.20 -3.65
CA SER A 186 4.82 7.36 -2.74
C SER A 186 4.78 6.44 -1.52
N ASP A 187 3.61 5.98 -1.09
CA ASP A 187 3.47 5.09 0.07
C ASP A 187 4.10 3.72 -0.16
N PHE A 188 4.20 3.31 -1.42
CA PHE A 188 4.71 1.98 -1.81
C PHE A 188 6.11 2.01 -2.43
N ALA A 189 6.67 3.21 -2.59
CA ALA A 189 7.97 3.36 -3.23
C ALA A 189 9.08 2.61 -2.47
N LEU A 190 9.02 2.57 -1.13
CA LEU A 190 9.98 1.85 -0.30
C LEU A 190 9.86 0.33 -0.44
N SER A 191 8.65 -0.23 -0.35
CA SER A 191 8.40 -1.67 -0.51
C SER A 191 8.91 -2.18 -1.86
N HIS A 192 8.75 -1.33 -2.89
CA HIS A 192 9.25 -1.64 -4.22
C HIS A 192 10.79 -1.69 -4.26
N VAL A 193 11.44 -0.75 -3.59
CA VAL A 193 12.91 -0.72 -3.47
C VAL A 193 13.41 -1.99 -2.76
N GLU A 194 12.82 -2.34 -1.62
CA GLU A 194 13.19 -3.51 -0.83
C GLU A 194 13.01 -4.83 -1.59
N SER A 195 12.10 -4.88 -2.56
CA SER A 195 11.87 -6.05 -3.41
C SER A 195 12.83 -6.16 -4.61
N THR A 196 13.79 -5.24 -4.75
CA THR A 196 14.69 -5.16 -5.90
C THR A 196 16.07 -5.74 -5.55
N ASP A 197 16.54 -6.72 -6.29
CA ASP A 197 17.85 -7.37 -6.09
C ASP A 197 19.03 -6.39 -6.02
N SER A 198 18.84 -5.16 -6.53
CA SER A 198 19.90 -4.14 -6.60
C SER A 198 20.32 -3.57 -5.24
N ILE A 199 19.56 -3.81 -4.17
CA ILE A 199 19.82 -3.28 -2.82
C ILE A 199 20.15 -4.35 -1.77
N GLU A 200 20.32 -5.62 -2.15
CA GLU A 200 20.60 -6.71 -1.20
C GLU A 200 21.78 -6.41 -0.25
N ASP A 201 22.78 -5.67 -0.72
CA ASP A 201 23.97 -5.32 0.07
C ASP A 201 23.91 -3.90 0.67
N VAL A 202 22.76 -3.21 0.63
CA VAL A 202 22.61 -1.83 1.09
C VAL A 202 21.68 -1.79 2.28
N SER A 203 22.20 -1.44 3.46
CA SER A 203 21.40 -1.34 4.69
C SER A 203 20.98 0.08 5.04
N SER A 204 21.70 1.08 4.54
CA SER A 204 21.45 2.49 4.84
C SER A 204 21.45 3.31 3.56
N TYR A 205 20.34 4.01 3.29
CA TYR A 205 20.19 4.75 2.04
C TYR A 205 19.23 5.93 2.16
N LEU A 206 19.43 6.91 1.27
CA LEU A 206 18.45 7.95 0.99
C LEU A 206 17.56 7.47 -0.16
N HIS A 207 16.28 7.31 0.09
CA HIS A 207 15.29 7.03 -0.94
C HIS A 207 14.62 8.32 -1.42
N LEU A 208 14.56 8.51 -2.73
CA LEU A 208 13.90 9.62 -3.40
C LEU A 208 12.86 9.06 -4.36
N SER A 209 11.59 9.30 -4.09
CA SER A 209 10.50 8.92 -4.98
C SER A 209 10.05 10.13 -5.79
N PHE A 210 10.15 10.01 -7.11
CA PHE A 210 9.70 11.03 -8.06
C PHE A 210 8.33 10.62 -8.63
N GLY A 211 7.39 11.54 -8.51
CA GLY A 211 6.02 11.43 -8.99
C GLY A 211 5.41 12.84 -9.09
N PRO A 212 4.13 13.01 -8.79
CA PRO A 212 3.50 14.33 -8.69
C PRO A 212 4.16 15.20 -7.62
N ARG A 213 4.64 14.53 -6.58
CA ARG A 213 5.47 15.11 -5.52
C ARG A 213 6.82 14.41 -5.49
N VAL A 214 7.83 15.12 -5.01
CA VAL A 214 9.13 14.53 -4.70
C VAL A 214 9.15 14.21 -3.21
N VAL A 215 9.29 12.94 -2.90
CA VAL A 215 9.25 12.45 -1.53
C VAL A 215 10.61 11.86 -1.16
N ALA A 216 11.13 12.25 -0.01
CA ALA A 216 12.38 11.71 0.53
C ALA A 216 12.11 10.86 1.77
N GLN A 217 12.89 9.78 1.92
CA GLN A 217 12.94 8.94 3.10
C GLN A 217 14.38 8.52 3.37
N VAL A 218 14.76 8.50 4.64
CA VAL A 218 16.07 7.98 5.08
C VAL A 218 15.85 6.63 5.75
N VAL A 219 16.59 5.63 5.31
CA VAL A 219 16.63 4.30 5.92
C VAL A 219 18.02 4.10 6.51
N CYS A 220 18.09 3.67 7.78
CA CYS A 220 19.34 3.34 8.45
C CYS A 220 19.22 1.92 9.04
N ASP A 221 20.20 1.08 8.74
CA ASP A 221 20.20 -0.33 9.19
C ASP A 221 18.87 -1.05 8.90
N ASN A 222 18.39 -0.91 7.68
CA ASN A 222 17.11 -1.45 7.20
C ASN A 222 15.87 -0.94 7.98
N THR A 223 16.01 0.18 8.67
CA THR A 223 14.91 0.77 9.44
C THR A 223 14.61 2.19 8.93
N PRO A 224 13.39 2.45 8.44
CA PRO A 224 12.98 3.79 8.05
C PRO A 224 13.00 4.74 9.23
N LEU A 225 13.63 5.89 9.08
CA LEU A 225 13.67 6.90 10.12
C LEU A 225 12.38 7.73 10.14
N PRO A 226 11.83 8.03 11.33
CA PRO A 226 10.70 8.93 11.45
C PRO A 226 11.03 10.33 10.93
N MET A 227 10.18 10.86 10.05
CA MET A 227 10.22 12.23 9.56
C MET A 227 9.18 13.09 10.27
N LYS A 228 9.15 14.38 9.97
CA LYS A 228 8.24 15.34 10.63
C LYS A 228 6.75 14.96 10.47
N GLU A 229 6.37 14.38 9.34
CA GLU A 229 4.98 14.06 8.98
C GLU A 229 4.78 12.55 8.73
N GLY A 230 5.54 11.69 9.41
CA GLY A 230 5.46 10.25 9.26
C GLY A 230 6.79 9.62 8.87
N LEU A 231 6.82 8.72 7.90
CA LEU A 231 8.05 8.11 7.39
C LEU A 231 8.60 8.84 6.15
N ASN A 232 7.76 9.61 5.47
CA ASN A 232 8.08 10.31 4.23
C ASN A 232 8.10 11.83 4.44
N ALA A 233 9.02 12.53 3.78
CA ALA A 233 9.08 13.98 3.75
C ALA A 233 8.78 14.48 2.33
N ASP A 234 7.73 15.28 2.16
CA ASP A 234 7.50 16.00 0.91
C ASP A 234 8.53 17.14 0.77
N ILE A 235 9.39 17.01 -0.23
CA ILE A 235 10.46 17.95 -0.53
C ILE A 235 10.28 18.63 -1.89
N THR A 236 9.07 18.54 -2.44
CA THR A 236 8.76 19.10 -3.78
C THR A 236 9.12 20.57 -3.87
N GLN A 237 8.70 21.37 -2.88
CA GLN A 237 8.94 22.82 -2.90
C GLN A 237 10.42 23.19 -2.78
N GLN A 238 11.25 22.33 -2.21
CA GLN A 238 12.69 22.52 -2.06
C GLN A 238 13.46 22.21 -3.36
N LEU A 239 12.92 21.31 -4.17
CA LEU A 239 13.60 20.79 -5.36
C LEU A 239 13.00 21.25 -6.68
N VAL A 240 11.73 21.64 -6.70
CA VAL A 240 10.99 21.97 -7.93
C VAL A 240 10.60 23.44 -7.93
N THR A 241 10.91 24.15 -9.02
CA THR A 241 10.51 25.54 -9.27
C THR A 241 9.66 25.61 -10.54
N SER A 242 9.23 26.81 -10.94
CA SER A 242 8.57 27.03 -12.24
C SER A 242 9.40 26.53 -13.43
N ASP A 243 10.72 26.50 -13.27
CA ASP A 243 11.66 26.08 -14.31
C ASP A 243 11.98 24.56 -14.23
N GLY A 244 11.35 23.84 -13.31
CA GLY A 244 11.47 22.41 -13.09
C GLY A 244 12.40 22.02 -11.95
N LEU A 245 12.89 20.76 -11.97
CA LEU A 245 13.76 20.22 -10.93
C LEU A 245 15.12 20.94 -10.90
N GLN A 246 15.48 21.42 -9.73
CA GLN A 246 16.76 22.09 -9.47
C GLN A 246 17.81 21.04 -9.04
N LEU A 247 18.66 20.64 -9.98
CA LEU A 247 19.69 19.61 -9.71
C LEU A 247 20.67 20.04 -8.63
N ASP A 248 21.03 21.30 -8.54
CA ASP A 248 21.93 21.81 -7.50
C ASP A 248 21.28 21.72 -6.11
N ALA A 249 19.98 21.98 -6.00
CA ALA A 249 19.22 21.79 -4.76
C ALA A 249 19.16 20.31 -4.35
N LEU A 250 18.97 19.41 -5.32
CA LEU A 250 19.00 17.95 -5.09
C LEU A 250 20.38 17.52 -4.58
N MET A 251 21.46 18.01 -5.19
CA MET A 251 22.84 17.70 -4.80
C MET A 251 23.14 18.21 -3.38
N ASN A 252 22.69 19.42 -3.05
CA ASN A 252 22.82 19.97 -1.72
C ASN A 252 22.06 19.13 -0.66
N LEU A 253 20.86 18.67 -0.98
CA LEU A 253 20.07 17.78 -0.11
C LEU A 253 20.83 16.48 0.16
N ILE A 254 21.32 15.81 -0.90
CA ILE A 254 22.05 14.56 -0.77
C ILE A 254 23.31 14.75 0.10
N SER A 255 24.08 15.82 -0.16
CA SER A 255 25.26 16.15 0.63
C SER A 255 24.92 16.43 2.10
N ALA A 256 23.80 17.13 2.36
CA ALA A 256 23.34 17.39 3.73
C ALA A 256 22.95 16.08 4.44
N VAL A 257 22.24 15.19 3.77
CA VAL A 257 21.86 13.88 4.34
C VAL A 257 23.11 13.05 4.64
N GLN A 258 24.07 12.99 3.72
CA GLN A 258 25.34 12.29 3.94
C GLN A 258 26.15 12.85 5.12
N SER A 259 26.09 14.17 5.32
CA SER A 259 26.77 14.80 6.47
C SER A 259 26.13 14.47 7.81
N LEU A 260 24.85 14.08 7.82
CA LEU A 260 24.08 13.76 9.02
C LEU A 260 23.95 12.25 9.26
N PHE A 261 23.90 11.46 8.17
CA PHE A 261 23.66 10.04 8.21
C PHE A 261 24.69 9.30 7.35
N SER A 262 25.16 8.15 7.84
CA SER A 262 26.00 7.27 7.03
C SER A 262 25.12 6.50 6.05
N VAL A 263 24.98 7.00 4.83
CA VAL A 263 24.21 6.34 3.78
C VAL A 263 25.12 5.74 2.71
N ASP A 264 24.90 4.47 2.39
CA ASP A 264 25.70 3.70 1.42
C ASP A 264 25.23 3.98 -0.01
N ALA A 265 23.95 4.33 -0.17
CA ALA A 265 23.34 4.54 -1.48
C ALA A 265 22.31 5.68 -1.48
N VAL A 266 22.08 6.21 -2.69
CA VAL A 266 20.89 7.00 -3.03
C VAL A 266 20.04 6.15 -3.96
N VAL A 267 18.82 5.87 -3.55
CA VAL A 267 17.86 5.09 -4.32
C VAL A 267 16.81 6.04 -4.90
N VAL A 268 16.64 6.00 -6.20
CA VAL A 268 15.69 6.85 -6.93
C VAL A 268 14.61 5.97 -7.52
N SER A 269 13.38 6.16 -7.09
CA SER A 269 12.21 5.51 -7.66
C SER A 269 11.49 6.45 -8.63
N VAL A 270 11.26 5.97 -9.86
CA VAL A 270 10.53 6.69 -10.90
C VAL A 270 9.38 5.85 -11.42
N PRO A 271 8.25 6.45 -11.83
CA PRO A 271 7.18 5.73 -12.51
C PRO A 271 7.70 5.10 -13.82
N GLU A 272 7.17 3.94 -14.20
CA GLU A 272 7.54 3.27 -15.45
C GLU A 272 6.92 3.96 -16.67
N GLU A 273 5.70 4.48 -16.53
CA GLU A 273 5.01 5.20 -17.59
C GLU A 273 5.46 6.66 -17.63
N ASP A 274 5.48 7.25 -18.84
CA ASP A 274 5.67 8.67 -19.05
C ASP A 274 4.56 9.44 -18.30
N VAL A 275 4.83 9.70 -17.03
CA VAL A 275 3.99 10.60 -16.26
C VAL A 275 4.22 11.98 -16.85
N SER A 276 3.34 12.40 -17.76
CA SER A 276 3.24 13.79 -18.20
C SER A 276 2.79 14.66 -17.04
N THR A 277 3.53 14.57 -15.94
CA THR A 277 3.27 15.34 -14.73
C THR A 277 3.61 16.79 -14.99
N SER A 278 2.70 17.66 -14.68
CA SER A 278 2.86 19.12 -14.82
C SER A 278 4.08 19.66 -14.09
N LEU A 279 4.57 18.97 -13.07
CA LEU A 279 5.77 19.32 -12.30
C LEU A 279 7.08 18.92 -12.99
N LEU A 280 7.05 17.92 -13.86
CA LEU A 280 8.22 17.39 -14.55
C LEU A 280 8.27 17.80 -16.03
N LYS A 281 7.52 18.83 -16.43
CA LYS A 281 7.47 19.36 -17.81
C LYS A 281 8.79 19.83 -18.39
N THR A 282 9.88 19.75 -17.63
CA THR A 282 11.18 20.08 -18.19
C THR A 282 11.82 18.85 -18.84
N ASP A 283 12.11 18.98 -20.12
CA ASP A 283 12.99 18.08 -20.90
C ASP A 283 14.24 17.65 -20.12
N ALA A 284 14.68 18.45 -19.16
CA ALA A 284 15.88 18.20 -18.36
C ALA A 284 15.71 17.03 -17.38
N LEU A 285 14.55 16.87 -16.70
CA LEU A 285 14.36 15.76 -15.77
C LEU A 285 13.96 14.49 -16.50
N ASN A 286 13.03 14.57 -17.46
CA ASN A 286 12.72 13.43 -18.33
C ASN A 286 13.99 12.94 -19.03
N LYS A 287 14.87 13.84 -19.44
CA LYS A 287 16.16 13.52 -20.02
C LYS A 287 17.16 13.01 -18.98
N ALA A 288 17.15 13.52 -17.75
CA ALA A 288 18.01 13.03 -16.66
C ALA A 288 17.55 11.67 -16.12
N LEU A 289 16.23 11.44 -16.01
CA LEU A 289 15.65 10.19 -15.53
C LEU A 289 15.56 9.12 -16.63
N SER A 290 15.32 9.52 -17.88
CA SER A 290 15.38 8.59 -19.03
C SER A 290 16.81 8.23 -19.42
N THR A 291 17.80 8.98 -18.92
CA THR A 291 19.22 8.68 -19.11
C THR A 291 19.89 8.61 -17.73
N PRO A 292 19.78 7.47 -17.01
CA PRO A 292 20.47 7.29 -15.73
C PRO A 292 21.96 7.67 -15.79
N ALA A 293 22.57 7.53 -16.95
CA ALA A 293 23.95 7.95 -17.23
C ALA A 293 24.22 9.46 -16.98
N LEU A 294 23.22 10.34 -17.15
CA LEU A 294 23.39 11.77 -16.88
C LEU A 294 23.40 12.09 -15.38
N LEU A 295 22.56 11.41 -14.62
CA LEU A 295 22.61 11.45 -13.14
C LEU A 295 23.94 10.86 -12.66
N VAL A 296 24.28 9.66 -13.10
CA VAL A 296 25.56 9.01 -12.77
C VAL A 296 26.76 9.89 -13.15
N GLN A 297 26.74 10.57 -14.31
CA GLN A 297 27.83 11.45 -14.73
C GLN A 297 27.95 12.71 -13.85
N LYS A 298 26.85 13.29 -13.41
CA LYS A 298 26.88 14.39 -12.44
C LYS A 298 27.29 13.93 -11.05
N PHE A 299 26.85 12.75 -10.64
CA PHE A 299 27.23 12.12 -9.39
C PHE A 299 28.71 11.68 -9.37
N ALA A 300 29.26 11.25 -10.50
CA ALA A 300 30.66 10.88 -10.65
C ALA A 300 31.67 12.04 -10.45
N GLN A 301 31.20 13.28 -10.31
CA GLN A 301 32.05 14.44 -10.00
C GLN A 301 32.43 14.53 -8.51
N PHE A 302 31.88 13.70 -7.67
CA PHE A 302 32.14 13.68 -6.24
C PHE A 302 32.96 12.45 -5.88
N ASP A 303 34.15 12.65 -5.31
CA ASP A 303 35.09 11.56 -4.95
C ASP A 303 34.57 10.57 -3.89
N GLU A 304 33.46 10.88 -3.19
CA GLU A 304 32.86 10.07 -2.13
C GLU A 304 31.32 10.01 -2.25
N PHE A 305 30.80 9.82 -3.45
CA PHE A 305 29.35 9.78 -3.63
C PHE A 305 28.77 8.38 -3.35
N PRO A 306 27.62 8.25 -2.67
CA PRO A 306 27.01 6.95 -2.45
C PRO A 306 26.55 6.31 -3.77
N LYS A 307 26.46 4.98 -3.77
CA LYS A 307 25.97 4.22 -4.92
C LYS A 307 24.59 4.77 -5.37
N LEU A 308 24.45 5.13 -6.64
CA LEU A 308 23.16 5.51 -7.20
C LEU A 308 22.45 4.28 -7.74
N ILE A 309 21.23 4.03 -7.24
CA ILE A 309 20.35 2.95 -7.67
C ILE A 309 19.08 3.58 -8.21
N VAL A 310 18.69 3.25 -9.44
CA VAL A 310 17.44 3.73 -10.04
C VAL A 310 16.50 2.55 -10.21
N THR A 311 15.29 2.68 -9.64
CA THR A 311 14.23 1.69 -9.74
C THR A 311 13.03 2.26 -10.49
N ARG A 312 12.27 1.40 -11.17
CA ARG A 312 11.06 1.79 -11.88
C ARG A 312 9.86 1.11 -11.26
N MET A 313 8.89 1.90 -10.82
CA MET A 313 7.63 1.39 -10.29
C MET A 313 6.64 1.13 -11.42
N THR A 314 6.20 -0.14 -11.51
CA THR A 314 5.15 -0.52 -12.46
C THR A 314 3.78 -0.34 -11.82
N SER A 315 2.76 0.04 -12.61
CA SER A 315 1.37 0.10 -12.13
C SER A 315 0.91 -1.23 -11.52
N ARG A 316 1.38 -2.36 -12.05
CA ARG A 316 1.04 -3.68 -11.53
C ARG A 316 1.54 -3.90 -10.09
N ASN A 317 2.78 -3.52 -9.81
CA ASN A 317 3.35 -3.63 -8.46
C ASN A 317 2.64 -2.70 -7.49
N LEU A 318 2.38 -1.47 -7.92
CA LEU A 318 1.66 -0.47 -7.15
C LEU A 318 0.25 -0.97 -6.74
N LEU A 319 -0.51 -1.51 -7.68
CA LEU A 319 -1.83 -2.09 -7.41
C LEU A 319 -1.75 -3.25 -6.41
N ARG A 320 -0.79 -4.14 -6.59
CA ARG A 320 -0.57 -5.29 -5.69
C ARG A 320 -0.24 -4.84 -4.26
N ASP A 321 0.63 -3.85 -4.12
CA ASP A 321 1.05 -3.34 -2.82
C ASP A 321 -0.09 -2.59 -2.13
N ALA A 322 -0.86 -1.77 -2.87
CA ALA A 322 -2.03 -1.08 -2.35
C ALA A 322 -3.10 -2.06 -1.83
N VAL A 323 -3.41 -3.10 -2.61
CA VAL A 323 -4.37 -4.12 -2.18
C VAL A 323 -3.84 -4.93 -0.99
N SER A 324 -2.54 -5.24 -0.95
CA SER A 324 -1.91 -5.93 0.17
C SER A 324 -1.99 -5.11 1.46
N ALA A 325 -1.72 -3.80 1.38
CA ALA A 325 -1.85 -2.87 2.50
C ALA A 325 -3.31 -2.74 2.97
N LEU A 326 -4.26 -2.67 2.04
CA LEU A 326 -5.70 -2.67 2.35
C LEU A 326 -6.10 -3.96 3.05
N ARG A 327 -5.70 -5.12 2.52
CA ARG A 327 -5.96 -6.44 3.12
C ARG A 327 -5.47 -6.49 4.56
N PHE A 328 -4.24 -6.05 4.79
CA PHE A 328 -3.67 -6.01 6.13
C PHE A 328 -4.46 -5.07 7.06
N ALA A 329 -4.85 -3.87 6.58
CA ALA A 329 -5.66 -2.94 7.37
C ALA A 329 -7.05 -3.52 7.72
N CYS A 330 -7.65 -4.29 6.82
CA CYS A 330 -8.91 -4.97 7.06
C CYS A 330 -8.80 -6.15 8.04
N LEU A 331 -7.72 -6.94 7.95
CA LEU A 331 -7.56 -8.16 8.73
C LEU A 331 -6.86 -7.94 10.07
N CYS A 332 -6.09 -6.87 10.21
CA CYS A 332 -5.26 -6.56 11.38
C CYS A 332 -5.57 -5.17 11.96
N PRO A 333 -6.77 -4.93 12.50
CA PRO A 333 -7.11 -3.65 13.11
C PRO A 333 -6.19 -3.35 14.30
N GLU A 334 -6.05 -2.09 14.66
CA GLU A 334 -5.09 -1.65 15.69
C GLU A 334 -5.44 -2.09 17.11
N THR A 335 -6.70 -2.41 17.38
CA THR A 335 -7.18 -2.78 18.73
C THR A 335 -7.99 -4.06 18.74
N VAL A 336 -7.97 -4.75 19.91
CA VAL A 336 -8.79 -5.95 20.17
C VAL A 336 -10.30 -5.68 20.00
N GLN A 337 -10.76 -4.47 20.30
CA GLN A 337 -12.17 -4.10 20.13
C GLN A 337 -12.57 -4.06 18.66
N LEU A 338 -11.73 -3.52 17.80
CA LEU A 338 -11.95 -3.46 16.35
C LEU A 338 -11.89 -4.85 15.71
N TRP A 339 -11.15 -5.81 16.32
CA TRP A 339 -11.08 -7.17 15.81
C TRP A 339 -12.45 -7.85 15.69
N LYS A 340 -13.32 -7.68 16.69
CA LYS A 340 -14.66 -8.25 16.65
C LYS A 340 -15.49 -7.67 15.50
N GLN A 341 -15.25 -6.42 15.14
CA GLN A 341 -15.91 -5.79 14.01
C GLN A 341 -15.44 -6.36 12.69
N VAL A 342 -14.14 -6.65 12.53
CA VAL A 342 -13.58 -7.26 11.30
C VAL A 342 -14.28 -8.55 10.93
N LEU A 343 -14.62 -9.38 11.91
CA LEU A 343 -15.28 -10.67 11.67
C LEU A 343 -16.71 -10.53 11.13
N VAL A 344 -17.41 -9.48 11.57
CA VAL A 344 -18.83 -9.26 11.22
C VAL A 344 -19.04 -8.09 10.26
N SER A 345 -18.07 -7.16 10.15
CA SER A 345 -18.19 -6.01 9.24
C SER A 345 -18.04 -6.45 7.78
N GLY A 346 -18.79 -5.81 6.95
CA GLY A 346 -18.74 -5.97 5.53
C GLY A 346 -19.99 -5.36 4.91
N TRP A 347 -19.92 -5.04 3.65
CA TRP A 347 -21.03 -4.51 2.86
C TRP A 347 -21.45 -5.52 1.81
N HIS A 348 -22.73 -5.62 1.61
CA HIS A 348 -23.33 -6.36 0.51
C HIS A 348 -24.53 -5.55 -0.03
N PRO A 349 -24.83 -5.64 -1.30
CA PRO A 349 -26.00 -5.01 -1.86
C PRO A 349 -27.28 -5.49 -1.14
N VAL A 350 -28.12 -4.56 -0.78
CA VAL A 350 -29.45 -4.92 -0.26
C VAL A 350 -30.20 -5.52 -1.45
N SER A 351 -30.56 -6.81 -1.40
CA SER A 351 -31.42 -7.40 -2.41
C SER A 351 -32.72 -6.61 -2.44
N SER A 352 -32.97 -5.94 -3.56
CA SER A 352 -34.27 -5.34 -3.84
C SER A 352 -35.29 -6.48 -3.84
N ALA A 353 -36.02 -6.61 -2.73
CA ALA A 353 -37.13 -7.53 -2.59
C ALA A 353 -38.29 -7.12 -3.47
#